data_38828d8536f499407a473734b181d152
#
_entry.id   38828d8536f499407a473734b181d152
#
_cell.length_a   1.000
_cell.length_b   1.000
_cell.length_c   1.000
_cell.angle_alpha   90.00
_cell.angle_beta   90.00
_cell.angle_gamma   90.00
#
_symmetry.space_group_name_H-M   'P 1'
#
loop_
_entity.id
_entity.type
_entity.pdbx_description
1 polymer ?
#
loop_
_entity_poly.entity_id
_entity_poly.type
_entity_poly.pdbx_seq_one_letter_code
_entity_poly.pdbx_strand_id
1 'polypeptide(L)'
;VSKLPDFLICGFQKCGTSALFVNLNQNPNIFIAKTDHHLCTPSHGKELNFFASRKLRSSTYSLGVDWYKSHFKCNEDQKCGEVSPSYSRYTDEVINNIKNYSKNFKFVFALRNPIYRAYSAFNHFNDELPDSRNWGAWNPSKNLTYNHEHFYTFRCNYTEVIKKYCDAFGKENISIIVQERLIGSETYQGEYNKLFDFIGVEKCVIRNEKHHSRTYKKMISDEEIEYLKNYYTDDVYKLFDFLGYKIQDWKEFC
;
A
#
# COMPACT_ATOMS: atom_id res chain seq x y z
N VAL A 1 -14.01 16.94 -16.92
CA VAL A 1 -12.84 16.75 -17.81
C VAL A 1 -12.12 15.52 -17.32
N SER A 2 -11.89 14.51 -18.18
CA SER A 2 -11.08 13.34 -17.80
C SER A 2 -9.61 13.73 -17.70
N LYS A 3 -9.00 13.55 -16.53
CA LYS A 3 -7.60 13.92 -16.27
C LYS A 3 -6.81 12.74 -15.71
N LEU A 4 -5.49 12.87 -15.64
CA LEU A 4 -4.65 11.96 -14.85
C LEU A 4 -4.83 12.29 -13.35
N PRO A 5 -4.61 11.33 -12.45
CA PRO A 5 -4.68 11.59 -11.01
C PRO A 5 -3.60 12.58 -10.54
N ASP A 6 -3.86 13.24 -9.42
CA ASP A 6 -2.90 14.12 -8.75
C ASP A 6 -1.97 13.29 -7.84
N PHE A 7 -2.47 12.17 -7.28
CA PHE A 7 -1.70 11.31 -6.38
C PHE A 7 -2.01 9.82 -6.56
N LEU A 8 -1.04 8.98 -6.20
CA LEU A 8 -1.10 7.53 -6.25
C LEU A 8 -0.73 6.94 -4.88
N ILE A 9 -1.59 6.08 -4.32
CA ILE A 9 -1.25 5.28 -3.14
C ILE A 9 -0.67 3.96 -3.65
N CYS A 10 0.67 3.87 -3.62
CA CYS A 10 1.45 2.86 -4.32
C CYS A 10 1.73 1.58 -3.49
N GLY A 11 1.32 1.53 -2.27
CA GLY A 11 1.62 0.39 -1.43
C GLY A 11 1.69 0.75 0.04
N PHE A 12 2.11 -0.18 0.85
CA PHE A 12 2.39 -1.58 0.47
C PHE A 12 1.16 -2.45 0.72
N GLN A 13 1.09 -3.59 0.06
CA GLN A 13 0.00 -4.55 0.31
C GLN A 13 0.01 -4.99 1.79
N LYS A 14 -1.17 -5.11 2.40
CA LYS A 14 -1.40 -5.43 3.82
C LYS A 14 -0.94 -4.35 4.82
N CYS A 15 -0.73 -3.12 4.34
CA CYS A 15 -0.35 -1.94 5.15
C CYS A 15 -1.49 -0.93 5.32
N GLY A 16 -2.75 -1.35 5.27
CA GLY A 16 -3.89 -0.47 5.56
C GLY A 16 -4.37 0.40 4.40
N THR A 17 -3.99 0.10 3.16
CA THR A 17 -4.42 0.89 1.97
C THR A 17 -5.93 0.92 1.75
N SER A 18 -6.67 -0.10 2.23
CA SER A 18 -8.14 -0.08 2.20
C SER A 18 -8.73 0.95 3.17
N ALA A 19 -8.14 1.10 4.35
CA ALA A 19 -8.55 2.12 5.31
C ALA A 19 -8.23 3.53 4.76
N LEU A 20 -7.06 3.71 4.16
CA LEU A 20 -6.73 4.97 3.47
C LEU A 20 -7.74 5.31 2.38
N PHE A 21 -8.11 4.32 1.56
CA PHE A 21 -9.13 4.51 0.52
C PHE A 21 -10.47 5.02 1.10
N VAL A 22 -10.96 4.38 2.16
CA VAL A 22 -12.26 4.76 2.76
C VAL A 22 -12.16 6.11 3.47
N ASN A 23 -11.11 6.32 4.25
CA ASN A 23 -10.98 7.51 5.07
C ASN A 23 -10.69 8.77 4.23
N LEU A 24 -9.86 8.67 3.18
CA LEU A 24 -9.62 9.82 2.30
C LEU A 24 -10.88 10.23 1.52
N ASN A 25 -11.76 9.29 1.18
CA ASN A 25 -13.06 9.62 0.56
C ASN A 25 -14.03 10.38 1.48
N GLN A 26 -13.72 10.54 2.78
CA GLN A 26 -14.50 11.41 3.67
C GLN A 26 -14.17 12.90 3.45
N ASN A 27 -13.01 13.20 2.83
CA ASN A 27 -12.67 14.58 2.49
C ASN A 27 -13.38 14.99 1.19
N PRO A 28 -14.26 16.02 1.21
CA PRO A 28 -15.01 16.45 0.03
C PRO A 28 -14.12 16.95 -1.12
N ASN A 29 -12.89 17.35 -0.82
CA ASN A 29 -11.92 17.85 -1.80
C ASN A 29 -11.05 16.72 -2.39
N ILE A 30 -11.33 15.45 -2.06
CA ILE A 30 -10.64 14.28 -2.59
C ILE A 30 -11.62 13.39 -3.36
N PHE A 31 -11.22 12.95 -4.52
CA PHE A 31 -11.89 11.92 -5.30
C PHE A 31 -10.93 10.75 -5.51
N ILE A 32 -11.31 9.55 -5.07
CA ILE A 32 -10.53 8.34 -5.35
C ILE A 32 -11.30 7.46 -6.33
N ALA A 33 -10.63 7.15 -7.45
CA ALA A 33 -11.21 6.38 -8.53
C ALA A 33 -11.60 4.96 -8.10
N LYS A 34 -12.69 4.46 -8.69
CA LYS A 34 -13.18 3.09 -8.61
C LYS A 34 -13.54 2.56 -9.99
N THR A 35 -13.57 1.26 -10.13
CA THR A 35 -14.01 0.58 -11.35
C THR A 35 -14.71 -0.74 -11.00
N ASP A 36 -15.61 -1.18 -11.85
CA ASP A 36 -16.25 -2.50 -11.83
C ASP A 36 -15.58 -3.49 -12.81
N HIS A 37 -14.50 -3.07 -13.45
CA HIS A 37 -13.79 -3.91 -14.41
C HIS A 37 -13.31 -5.23 -13.77
N HIS A 38 -13.54 -6.36 -14.44
CA HIS A 38 -13.33 -7.70 -13.90
C HIS A 38 -11.89 -7.96 -13.41
N LEU A 39 -10.87 -7.35 -13.98
CA LEU A 39 -9.48 -7.44 -13.51
C LEU A 39 -9.26 -6.77 -12.14
N CYS A 40 -10.16 -5.86 -11.75
CA CYS A 40 -10.09 -5.10 -10.51
C CYS A 40 -11.04 -5.62 -9.43
N THR A 41 -11.90 -6.60 -9.73
CA THR A 41 -12.94 -7.13 -8.84
C THR A 41 -12.40 -7.67 -7.52
N PRO A 42 -11.25 -8.39 -7.47
CA PRO A 42 -10.73 -8.91 -6.21
C PRO A 42 -10.44 -7.84 -5.14
N SER A 43 -10.26 -6.60 -5.56
CA SER A 43 -10.05 -5.46 -4.66
C SER A 43 -11.30 -4.60 -4.44
N HIS A 44 -12.47 -5.13 -4.72
CA HIS A 44 -13.74 -4.37 -4.70
C HIS A 44 -13.71 -3.11 -5.58
N GLY A 45 -12.99 -3.19 -6.70
CA GLY A 45 -12.88 -2.13 -7.68
C GLY A 45 -12.04 -0.92 -7.28
N LYS A 46 -11.41 -0.92 -6.10
CA LYS A 46 -10.60 0.23 -5.65
C LYS A 46 -9.22 0.32 -6.32
N GLU A 47 -8.71 -0.79 -6.87
CA GLU A 47 -7.37 -0.88 -7.46
C GLU A 47 -7.46 -0.89 -8.97
N LEU A 48 -7.17 0.23 -9.61
CA LEU A 48 -7.17 0.31 -11.08
C LEU A 48 -6.02 -0.48 -11.68
N ASN A 49 -4.87 -0.55 -11.00
CA ASN A 49 -3.68 -1.28 -11.43
C ASN A 49 -3.17 -0.89 -12.83
N PHE A 50 -3.42 0.35 -13.27
CA PHE A 50 -3.08 0.79 -14.62
C PHE A 50 -1.57 0.77 -14.85
N PHE A 51 -0.78 1.34 -13.96
CA PHE A 51 0.68 1.34 -14.09
C PHE A 51 1.34 0.02 -13.65
N ALA A 52 0.57 -0.94 -13.16
CA ALA A 52 1.10 -2.21 -12.69
C ALA A 52 1.83 -2.98 -13.81
N SER A 53 2.87 -3.72 -13.43
CA SER A 53 3.60 -4.58 -14.36
C SER A 53 2.67 -5.52 -15.11
N ARG A 54 2.90 -5.70 -16.40
CA ARG A 54 2.15 -6.65 -17.26
C ARG A 54 2.32 -8.11 -16.83
N LYS A 55 3.30 -8.40 -15.98
CA LYS A 55 3.46 -9.72 -15.33
C LYS A 55 2.35 -10.02 -14.34
N LEU A 56 1.61 -9.00 -13.89
CA LEU A 56 0.48 -9.15 -12.99
C LEU A 56 -0.82 -9.34 -13.78
N ARG A 57 -1.58 -10.38 -13.46
CA ARG A 57 -2.88 -10.65 -14.08
C ARG A 57 -3.88 -9.50 -13.89
N SER A 58 -3.73 -8.73 -12.81
CA SER A 58 -4.59 -7.57 -12.51
C SER A 58 -4.15 -6.28 -13.22
N SER A 59 -3.08 -6.31 -14.03
CA SER A 59 -2.65 -5.12 -14.76
C SER A 59 -3.66 -4.74 -15.83
N THR A 60 -4.05 -3.47 -15.85
CA THR A 60 -4.95 -2.90 -16.85
C THR A 60 -4.22 -1.98 -17.85
N TYR A 61 -2.89 -2.02 -17.87
CA TYR A 61 -2.08 -1.15 -18.74
C TYR A 61 -2.46 -1.25 -20.23
N SER A 62 -2.84 -2.45 -20.67
CA SER A 62 -3.24 -2.71 -22.05
C SER A 62 -4.56 -2.07 -22.46
N LEU A 63 -5.38 -1.61 -21.51
CA LEU A 63 -6.66 -0.94 -21.78
C LEU A 63 -6.47 0.52 -22.25
N GLY A 64 -5.24 1.05 -22.13
CA GLY A 64 -4.90 2.38 -22.62
C GLY A 64 -5.25 3.51 -21.66
N VAL A 65 -4.65 4.67 -21.91
CA VAL A 65 -4.74 5.84 -21.02
C VAL A 65 -6.12 6.48 -20.99
N ASP A 66 -6.87 6.37 -22.08
CA ASP A 66 -8.24 6.94 -22.12
C ASP A 66 -9.19 6.16 -21.22
N TRP A 67 -9.06 4.82 -21.19
CA TRP A 67 -9.74 3.99 -20.21
C TRP A 67 -9.35 4.43 -18.79
N TYR A 68 -8.07 4.58 -18.50
CA TYR A 68 -7.60 5.01 -17.19
C TYR A 68 -8.16 6.36 -16.77
N LYS A 69 -8.03 7.38 -17.63
CA LYS A 69 -8.55 8.73 -17.38
C LYS A 69 -10.07 8.77 -17.18
N SER A 70 -10.82 7.89 -17.81
CA SER A 70 -12.29 7.86 -17.71
C SER A 70 -12.80 7.59 -16.30
N HIS A 71 -11.95 7.07 -15.41
CA HIS A 71 -12.28 6.80 -14.00
C HIS A 71 -12.15 8.02 -13.08
N PHE A 72 -11.48 9.09 -13.54
CA PHE A 72 -11.26 10.30 -12.72
C PHE A 72 -12.29 11.39 -13.07
N LYS A 73 -13.51 11.18 -12.59
CA LYS A 73 -14.65 12.12 -12.79
C LYS A 73 -14.74 13.14 -11.66
N CYS A 74 -13.61 13.75 -11.30
CA CYS A 74 -13.54 14.73 -10.22
C CYS A 74 -13.90 16.14 -10.70
N ASN A 75 -14.40 16.97 -9.78
CA ASN A 75 -14.61 18.38 -10.00
C ASN A 75 -13.28 19.13 -10.08
N GLU A 76 -13.31 20.38 -10.55
CA GLU A 76 -12.08 21.19 -10.71
C GLU A 76 -11.35 21.42 -9.38
N ASP A 77 -12.10 21.60 -8.29
CA ASP A 77 -11.56 21.85 -6.94
C ASP A 77 -11.10 20.57 -6.22
N GLN A 78 -11.35 19.39 -6.80
CA GLN A 78 -10.97 18.11 -6.18
C GLN A 78 -9.60 17.64 -6.66
N LYS A 79 -8.81 17.09 -5.72
CA LYS A 79 -7.65 16.26 -6.04
C LYS A 79 -8.09 14.83 -6.30
N CYS A 80 -7.67 14.29 -7.43
CA CYS A 80 -7.97 12.91 -7.82
C CYS A 80 -6.83 11.98 -7.42
N GLY A 81 -7.19 10.80 -6.96
CA GLY A 81 -6.23 9.76 -6.65
C GLY A 81 -6.70 8.36 -6.98
N GLU A 82 -5.78 7.42 -6.91
CA GLU A 82 -6.07 5.99 -6.92
C GLU A 82 -5.27 5.24 -5.87
N VAL A 83 -5.71 4.03 -5.57
CA VAL A 83 -5.08 3.13 -4.60
C VAL A 83 -4.74 1.81 -5.28
N SER A 84 -3.49 1.61 -5.63
CA SER A 84 -2.99 0.38 -6.27
C SER A 84 -1.71 -0.11 -5.59
N PRO A 85 -1.82 -0.92 -4.51
CA PRO A 85 -0.64 -1.42 -3.77
C PRO A 85 0.31 -2.26 -4.64
N SER A 86 -0.15 -2.74 -5.78
CA SER A 86 0.64 -3.44 -6.79
C SER A 86 1.79 -2.59 -7.36
N TYR A 87 1.72 -1.26 -7.24
CA TYR A 87 2.78 -0.35 -7.72
C TYR A 87 4.09 -0.44 -6.92
N SER A 88 4.06 -1.09 -5.76
CA SER A 88 5.27 -1.47 -5.03
C SER A 88 5.94 -2.75 -5.54
N ARG A 89 5.37 -3.39 -6.58
CA ARG A 89 5.87 -4.63 -7.19
C ARG A 89 6.46 -4.34 -8.57
N TYR A 90 7.50 -5.07 -8.96
CA TYR A 90 8.16 -4.86 -10.25
C TYR A 90 8.45 -3.38 -10.52
N THR A 91 9.01 -2.73 -9.50
CA THR A 91 9.07 -1.27 -9.35
C THR A 91 9.67 -0.56 -10.57
N ASP A 92 10.70 -1.13 -11.21
CA ASP A 92 11.35 -0.53 -12.36
C ASP A 92 10.40 -0.43 -13.57
N GLU A 93 9.61 -1.48 -13.83
CA GLU A 93 8.60 -1.47 -14.90
C GLU A 93 7.46 -0.48 -14.57
N VAL A 94 7.01 -0.47 -13.31
CA VAL A 94 5.96 0.47 -12.87
C VAL A 94 6.42 1.92 -13.00
N ILE A 95 7.63 2.24 -12.56
CA ILE A 95 8.21 3.58 -12.68
C ILE A 95 8.30 4.00 -14.16
N ASN A 96 8.74 3.11 -15.03
CA ASN A 96 8.79 3.39 -16.47
C ASN A 96 7.38 3.62 -17.05
N ASN A 97 6.40 2.81 -16.66
CA ASN A 97 5.02 3.01 -17.08
C ASN A 97 4.49 4.38 -16.64
N ILE A 98 4.75 4.79 -15.40
CA ILE A 98 4.33 6.10 -14.86
C ILE A 98 5.02 7.24 -15.64
N LYS A 99 6.33 7.17 -15.86
CA LYS A 99 7.11 8.20 -16.57
C LYS A 99 6.63 8.49 -17.99
N ASN A 100 5.99 7.51 -18.63
CA ASN A 100 5.42 7.68 -19.98
C ASN A 100 4.23 8.65 -20.00
N TYR A 101 3.63 8.95 -18.85
CA TYR A 101 2.42 9.80 -18.78
C TYR A 101 2.62 11.08 -17.97
N SER A 102 3.34 11.03 -16.85
CA SER A 102 3.62 12.21 -16.02
C SER A 102 4.79 11.98 -15.08
N LYS A 103 5.45 13.08 -14.72
CA LYS A 103 6.47 13.11 -13.65
C LYS A 103 5.97 13.84 -12.39
N ASN A 104 4.75 14.39 -12.43
CA ASN A 104 4.24 15.30 -11.41
C ASN A 104 3.25 14.67 -10.43
N PHE A 105 3.19 13.34 -10.38
CA PHE A 105 2.35 12.64 -9.40
C PHE A 105 2.95 12.77 -8.00
N LYS A 106 2.07 12.83 -7.00
CA LYS A 106 2.42 12.57 -5.61
C LYS A 106 2.22 11.10 -5.27
N PHE A 107 3.17 10.51 -4.55
CA PHE A 107 3.17 9.09 -4.23
C PHE A 107 3.06 8.89 -2.73
N VAL A 108 2.15 8.02 -2.31
CA VAL A 108 1.93 7.69 -0.90
C VAL A 108 2.26 6.21 -0.68
N PHE A 109 3.13 5.95 0.29
CA PHE A 109 3.48 4.61 0.74
C PHE A 109 3.04 4.40 2.18
N ALA A 110 2.13 3.47 2.41
CA ALA A 110 1.77 3.01 3.73
C ALA A 110 2.68 1.86 4.15
N LEU A 111 3.35 2.01 5.27
CA LEU A 111 4.20 1.00 5.91
C LEU A 111 3.45 0.35 7.07
N ARG A 112 3.83 -0.85 7.39
CA ARG A 112 3.39 -1.61 8.56
C ARG A 112 4.56 -2.39 9.11
N ASN A 113 4.61 -2.60 10.41
CA ASN A 113 5.57 -3.52 11.03
C ASN A 113 5.62 -4.83 10.23
N PRO A 114 6.79 -5.22 9.68
CA PRO A 114 6.88 -6.33 8.74
C PRO A 114 6.46 -7.68 9.34
N ILE A 115 6.59 -7.87 10.65
CA ILE A 115 6.13 -9.07 11.37
C ILE A 115 4.62 -9.21 11.18
N TYR A 116 3.86 -8.19 11.55
CA TYR A 116 2.39 -8.21 11.47
C TYR A 116 1.88 -8.07 10.03
N ARG A 117 2.68 -7.46 9.14
CA ARG A 117 2.38 -7.46 7.71
C ARG A 117 2.45 -8.86 7.13
N ALA A 118 3.53 -9.61 7.41
CA ALA A 118 3.70 -10.98 6.94
C ALA A 118 2.58 -11.90 7.44
N TYR A 119 2.26 -11.81 8.72
CA TYR A 119 1.16 -12.57 9.31
C TYR A 119 -0.21 -12.21 8.69
N SER A 120 -0.46 -10.92 8.46
CA SER A 120 -1.68 -10.48 7.77
C SER A 120 -1.76 -10.97 6.32
N ALA A 121 -0.62 -11.03 5.63
CA ALA A 121 -0.55 -11.54 4.26
C ALA A 121 -0.86 -13.04 4.20
N PHE A 122 -0.23 -13.82 5.09
CA PHE A 122 -0.49 -15.25 5.19
C PHE A 122 -1.97 -15.57 5.39
N ASN A 123 -2.60 -14.95 6.39
CA ASN A 123 -4.02 -15.18 6.68
C ASN A 123 -4.92 -14.74 5.51
N HIS A 124 -4.57 -13.66 4.82
CA HIS A 124 -5.33 -13.21 3.65
C HIS A 124 -5.30 -14.23 2.52
N PHE A 125 -4.13 -14.72 2.16
CA PHE A 125 -3.98 -15.67 1.06
C PHE A 125 -4.52 -17.06 1.41
N ASN A 126 -4.43 -17.48 2.67
CA ASN A 126 -4.93 -18.77 3.11
C ASN A 126 -6.46 -18.83 3.14
N ASP A 127 -7.12 -17.71 3.47
CA ASP A 127 -8.58 -17.62 3.49
C ASP A 127 -9.20 -17.47 2.09
N GLU A 128 -8.53 -16.79 1.17
CA GLU A 128 -9.07 -16.48 -0.17
C GLU A 128 -8.77 -17.56 -1.23
N LEU A 129 -7.89 -18.53 -0.92
CA LEU A 129 -7.45 -19.56 -1.87
C LEU A 129 -7.54 -20.96 -1.25
N PRO A 130 -8.75 -21.42 -0.85
CA PRO A 130 -8.88 -22.63 -0.04
C PRO A 130 -8.46 -23.93 -0.74
N ASP A 131 -8.61 -24.04 -2.06
CA ASP A 131 -8.59 -25.37 -2.71
C ASP A 131 -7.31 -25.71 -3.49
N SER A 132 -6.54 -24.75 -3.95
CA SER A 132 -5.38 -25.05 -4.81
C SER A 132 -4.01 -24.70 -4.22
N ARG A 133 -3.99 -23.98 -3.12
CA ARG A 133 -2.78 -23.46 -2.48
C ARG A 133 -2.88 -23.52 -0.97
N ASN A 134 -3.22 -24.70 -0.45
CA ASN A 134 -3.20 -24.93 0.99
C ASN A 134 -1.76 -24.74 1.50
N TRP A 135 -1.46 -23.54 1.99
CA TRP A 135 -0.16 -23.18 2.57
C TRP A 135 0.08 -23.90 3.90
N GLY A 136 -0.89 -24.72 4.33
CA GLY A 136 -0.86 -25.41 5.60
C GLY A 136 -1.03 -24.46 6.79
N ALA A 137 -0.57 -24.91 7.94
CA ALA A 137 -0.49 -24.06 9.11
C ALA A 137 0.58 -22.97 8.93
N TRP A 138 0.35 -21.79 9.52
CA TRP A 138 1.36 -20.76 9.58
C TRP A 138 2.66 -21.30 10.18
N ASN A 139 3.72 -21.21 9.42
CA ASN A 139 5.07 -21.55 9.85
C ASN A 139 6.05 -20.60 9.14
N PRO A 140 6.55 -19.57 9.83
CA PRO A 140 7.37 -18.54 9.21
C PRO A 140 8.63 -19.11 8.54
N SER A 141 9.29 -20.10 9.15
CA SER A 141 10.51 -20.70 8.58
C SER A 141 10.29 -21.40 7.23
N LYS A 142 9.10 -21.98 7.03
CA LYS A 142 8.70 -22.59 5.75
C LYS A 142 8.09 -21.59 4.79
N ASN A 143 7.17 -20.74 5.29
CA ASN A 143 6.43 -19.82 4.44
C ASN A 143 7.34 -18.73 3.84
N LEU A 144 8.40 -18.30 4.53
CA LEU A 144 9.36 -17.32 4.02
C LEU A 144 10.33 -17.87 2.97
N THR A 145 10.50 -19.18 2.87
CA THR A 145 11.42 -19.82 1.92
C THR A 145 10.73 -20.27 0.62
N TYR A 146 9.41 -20.22 0.56
CA TYR A 146 8.66 -20.69 -0.61
C TYR A 146 8.78 -19.72 -1.79
N ASN A 147 9.21 -20.19 -2.93
CA ASN A 147 9.50 -19.38 -4.12
C ASN A 147 8.23 -19.14 -4.97
N HIS A 148 7.21 -18.47 -4.40
CA HIS A 148 5.94 -18.19 -5.06
C HIS A 148 5.80 -16.70 -5.39
N GLU A 149 5.07 -16.34 -6.47
CA GLU A 149 4.87 -14.94 -6.88
C GLU A 149 4.16 -14.03 -5.83
N HIS A 150 3.62 -14.61 -4.76
CA HIS A 150 3.07 -13.88 -3.61
C HIS A 150 4.10 -13.52 -2.53
N PHE A 151 5.35 -13.96 -2.68
CA PHE A 151 6.45 -13.81 -1.71
C PHE A 151 6.90 -12.38 -1.46
N TYR A 152 6.72 -11.49 -2.45
CA TYR A 152 7.05 -10.08 -2.28
C TYR A 152 6.30 -9.43 -1.11
N THR A 153 5.14 -9.98 -0.69
CA THR A 153 4.41 -9.47 0.48
C THR A 153 5.13 -9.80 1.79
N PHE A 154 5.92 -10.86 1.82
CA PHE A 154 6.72 -11.23 2.99
C PHE A 154 8.07 -10.51 3.01
N ARG A 155 8.56 -9.99 1.90
CA ARG A 155 9.81 -9.23 1.85
C ARG A 155 9.59 -7.83 2.42
N CYS A 156 10.46 -7.44 3.34
CA CYS A 156 10.52 -6.05 3.82
C CYS A 156 11.42 -5.22 2.90
N ASN A 157 11.04 -5.07 1.64
CA ASN A 157 11.79 -4.29 0.65
C ASN A 157 11.36 -2.82 0.58
N TYR A 158 10.91 -2.26 1.69
CA TYR A 158 10.42 -0.89 1.77
C TYR A 158 11.44 0.13 1.27
N THR A 159 12.67 0.05 1.78
CA THR A 159 13.75 0.96 1.43
C THR A 159 14.06 0.94 -0.05
N GLU A 160 14.22 -0.24 -0.63
CA GLU A 160 14.54 -0.39 -2.06
C GLU A 160 13.46 0.25 -2.94
N VAL A 161 12.19 -0.07 -2.67
CA VAL A 161 11.07 0.44 -3.45
C VAL A 161 10.97 1.96 -3.32
N ILE A 162 10.94 2.49 -2.10
CA ILE A 162 10.77 3.92 -1.86
C ILE A 162 11.95 4.70 -2.44
N LYS A 163 13.18 4.21 -2.29
CA LYS A 163 14.37 4.83 -2.87
C LYS A 163 14.27 4.94 -4.38
N LYS A 164 13.85 3.88 -5.08
CA LYS A 164 13.65 3.92 -6.54
C LYS A 164 12.64 5.00 -6.95
N TYR A 165 11.57 5.19 -6.19
CA TYR A 165 10.60 6.26 -6.44
C TYR A 165 11.19 7.65 -6.14
N CYS A 166 11.94 7.79 -5.05
CA CYS A 166 12.65 9.05 -4.75
C CYS A 166 13.64 9.42 -5.87
N ASP A 167 14.42 8.46 -6.34
CA ASP A 167 15.39 8.66 -7.43
C ASP A 167 14.72 9.01 -8.77
N ALA A 168 13.51 8.51 -8.98
CA ALA A 168 12.77 8.67 -10.23
C ALA A 168 11.94 9.96 -10.29
N PHE A 169 11.38 10.41 -9.15
CA PHE A 169 10.37 11.47 -9.10
C PHE A 169 10.65 12.59 -8.10
N GLY A 170 11.74 12.49 -7.31
CA GLY A 170 12.07 13.42 -6.24
C GLY A 170 11.46 13.04 -4.89
N LYS A 171 12.23 13.23 -3.82
CA LYS A 171 11.82 12.90 -2.44
C LYS A 171 10.62 13.73 -1.97
N GLU A 172 10.49 14.95 -2.42
CA GLU A 172 9.41 15.90 -2.12
C GLU A 172 8.04 15.44 -2.65
N ASN A 173 8.03 14.50 -3.62
CA ASN A 173 6.83 13.91 -4.17
C ASN A 173 6.45 12.57 -3.50
N ILE A 174 7.16 12.18 -2.43
CA ILE A 174 6.94 10.92 -1.71
C ILE A 174 6.46 11.20 -0.30
N SER A 175 5.32 10.61 0.10
CA SER A 175 4.84 10.61 1.47
C SER A 175 4.83 9.20 2.04
N ILE A 176 5.28 9.06 3.27
CA ILE A 176 5.31 7.78 3.99
C ILE A 176 4.36 7.88 5.17
N ILE A 177 3.50 6.87 5.32
CA ILE A 177 2.52 6.75 6.39
C ILE A 177 2.76 5.44 7.12
N VAL A 178 2.69 5.47 8.44
CA VAL A 178 2.79 4.29 9.30
C VAL A 178 1.39 3.82 9.68
N GLN A 179 1.03 2.60 9.30
CA GLN A 179 -0.31 2.04 9.45
C GLN A 179 -0.76 1.99 10.92
N GLU A 180 0.15 1.71 11.84
CA GLU A 180 -0.10 1.66 13.27
C GLU A 180 -0.61 3.02 13.82
N ARG A 181 -0.23 4.13 13.20
CA ARG A 181 -0.69 5.48 13.56
C ARG A 181 -2.06 5.83 12.99
N LEU A 182 -2.54 5.05 12.02
CA LEU A 182 -3.85 5.26 11.39
C LEU A 182 -4.97 4.49 12.10
N ILE A 183 -4.64 3.56 13.01
CA ILE A 183 -5.61 2.66 13.63
C ILE A 183 -5.58 2.83 15.14
N GLY A 184 -6.67 3.42 15.68
CA GLY A 184 -6.91 3.42 17.14
C GLY A 184 -5.93 4.23 18.00
N SER A 185 -5.11 5.08 17.40
CA SER A 185 -4.20 5.97 18.12
C SER A 185 -4.81 7.37 18.23
N GLU A 186 -4.46 8.11 19.28
CA GLU A 186 -4.83 9.53 19.41
C GLU A 186 -4.22 10.39 18.29
N THR A 187 -3.23 9.85 17.58
CA THR A 187 -2.46 10.55 16.54
C THR A 187 -3.04 10.41 15.14
N TYR A 188 -4.06 9.57 14.91
CA TYR A 188 -4.53 9.27 13.54
C TYR A 188 -4.96 10.53 12.76
N GLN A 189 -5.67 11.46 13.39
CA GLN A 189 -6.08 12.70 12.75
C GLN A 189 -4.86 13.54 12.32
N GLY A 190 -3.80 13.55 13.14
CA GLY A 190 -2.54 14.21 12.80
C GLY A 190 -1.86 13.62 11.56
N GLU A 191 -1.89 12.30 11.40
CA GLU A 191 -1.35 11.63 10.22
C GLU A 191 -2.18 11.94 8.96
N TYR A 192 -3.52 11.98 9.06
CA TYR A 192 -4.37 12.42 7.94
C TYR A 192 -4.15 13.89 7.61
N ASN A 193 -3.97 14.76 8.60
CA ASN A 193 -3.68 16.17 8.35
C ASN A 193 -2.36 16.37 7.58
N LYS A 194 -1.30 15.62 7.92
CA LYS A 194 -0.05 15.61 7.15
C LYS A 194 -0.26 15.14 5.70
N LEU A 195 -1.12 14.14 5.53
CA LEU A 195 -1.44 13.62 4.21
C LEU A 195 -2.25 14.64 3.38
N PHE A 196 -3.20 15.36 4.00
CA PHE A 196 -3.94 16.43 3.34
C PHE A 196 -3.03 17.59 2.93
N ASP A 197 -2.10 18.00 3.80
CA ASP A 197 -1.09 19.00 3.47
C ASP A 197 -0.22 18.52 2.29
N PHE A 198 0.21 17.26 2.31
CA PHE A 198 0.99 16.68 1.22
C PHE A 198 0.22 16.62 -0.10
N ILE A 199 -1.04 16.20 -0.10
CA ILE A 199 -1.89 16.14 -1.31
C ILE A 199 -2.24 17.56 -1.79
N GLY A 200 -2.30 18.53 -0.87
CA GLY A 200 -2.66 19.92 -1.15
C GLY A 200 -4.17 20.13 -1.16
N VAL A 201 -4.86 19.64 -0.12
CA VAL A 201 -6.29 19.82 0.12
C VAL A 201 -6.55 20.36 1.52
N GLU A 202 -7.71 20.97 1.72
CA GLU A 202 -8.15 21.41 3.05
C GLU A 202 -8.33 20.22 4.00
N LYS A 203 -7.99 20.44 5.26
CA LYS A 203 -8.12 19.44 6.33
C LYS A 203 -9.58 19.26 6.70
N CYS A 204 -9.97 18.02 6.92
CA CYS A 204 -11.26 17.68 7.50
C CYS A 204 -11.09 16.66 8.64
N VAL A 205 -12.11 16.55 9.47
CA VAL A 205 -12.15 15.54 10.53
C VAL A 205 -12.48 14.19 9.90
N ILE A 206 -11.60 13.21 10.10
CA ILE A 206 -11.80 11.83 9.67
C ILE A 206 -12.50 11.06 10.79
N ARG A 207 -13.60 10.42 10.47
CA ARG A 207 -14.23 9.44 11.37
C ARG A 207 -13.47 8.12 11.21
N ASN A 208 -12.78 7.71 12.29
CA ASN A 208 -11.99 6.47 12.26
C ASN A 208 -12.93 5.25 12.33
N GLU A 209 -13.51 4.89 11.20
CA GLU A 209 -14.27 3.67 11.08
C GLU A 209 -13.31 2.49 10.94
N LYS A 210 -13.48 1.46 11.76
CA LYS A 210 -12.71 0.21 11.66
C LYS A 210 -13.10 -0.54 10.39
N HIS A 211 -12.35 -0.32 9.31
CA HIS A 211 -12.56 -1.04 8.06
C HIS A 211 -11.64 -2.26 7.99
N HIS A 212 -12.25 -3.43 7.75
CA HIS A 212 -11.56 -4.69 7.46
C HIS A 212 -10.57 -5.18 8.54
N SER A 213 -10.89 -5.01 9.83
CA SER A 213 -10.18 -5.75 10.87
C SER A 213 -10.58 -7.23 10.78
N ARG A 214 -9.69 -8.08 10.26
CA ARG A 214 -9.92 -9.53 10.29
C ARG A 214 -9.73 -10.04 11.72
N THR A 215 -10.65 -10.87 12.17
CA THR A 215 -10.44 -11.68 13.36
C THR A 215 -9.61 -12.90 12.94
N TYR A 216 -8.38 -12.99 13.42
CA TYR A 216 -7.53 -14.15 13.12
C TYR A 216 -7.95 -15.34 13.98
N LYS A 217 -8.01 -16.54 13.37
CA LYS A 217 -8.34 -17.80 14.07
C LYS A 217 -7.28 -18.19 15.11
N LYS A 218 -6.03 -17.83 14.85
CA LYS A 218 -4.89 -18.05 15.75
C LYS A 218 -4.10 -16.73 15.85
N MET A 219 -3.66 -16.38 17.03
CA MET A 219 -2.73 -15.26 17.20
C MET A 219 -1.31 -15.74 16.89
N ILE A 220 -0.47 -14.82 16.40
CA ILE A 220 0.96 -15.07 16.25
C ILE A 220 1.59 -15.32 17.62
N SER A 221 2.44 -16.32 17.74
CA SER A 221 3.13 -16.65 19.00
C SER A 221 4.39 -15.80 19.19
N ASP A 222 4.87 -15.73 20.46
CA ASP A 222 6.11 -15.01 20.77
C ASP A 222 7.33 -15.61 20.04
N GLU A 223 7.37 -16.93 19.87
CA GLU A 223 8.44 -17.61 19.13
C GLU A 223 8.42 -17.23 17.64
N GLU A 224 7.23 -17.12 17.05
CA GLU A 224 7.05 -16.69 15.67
C GLU A 224 7.42 -15.20 15.50
N ILE A 225 7.09 -14.36 16.48
CA ILE A 225 7.49 -12.95 16.52
C ILE A 225 9.01 -12.83 16.56
N GLU A 226 9.67 -13.56 17.46
CA GLU A 226 11.15 -13.50 17.59
C GLU A 226 11.85 -14.01 16.32
N TYR A 227 11.33 -15.07 15.70
CA TYR A 227 11.83 -15.55 14.41
C TYR A 227 11.73 -14.47 13.31
N LEU A 228 10.57 -13.85 13.17
CA LEU A 228 10.32 -12.82 12.16
C LEU A 228 11.10 -11.53 12.45
N LYS A 229 11.26 -11.18 13.72
CA LYS A 229 12.11 -10.08 14.14
C LYS A 229 13.54 -10.27 13.65
N ASN A 230 14.15 -11.43 13.94
CA ASN A 230 15.48 -11.76 13.47
C ASN A 230 15.57 -11.72 11.94
N TYR A 231 14.56 -12.24 11.25
CA TYR A 231 14.50 -12.25 9.79
C TYR A 231 14.45 -10.85 9.17
N TYR A 232 13.71 -9.90 9.77
CA TYR A 232 13.52 -8.56 9.22
C TYR A 232 14.44 -7.49 9.78
N THR A 233 15.25 -7.79 10.78
CA THR A 233 16.10 -6.81 11.49
C THR A 233 16.92 -5.95 10.52
N ASP A 234 17.66 -6.55 9.62
CA ASP A 234 18.53 -5.82 8.69
C ASP A 234 17.73 -4.89 7.75
N ASP A 235 16.60 -5.37 7.24
CA ASP A 235 15.75 -4.56 6.35
C ASP A 235 15.09 -3.39 7.09
N VAL A 236 14.70 -3.60 8.35
CA VAL A 236 14.10 -2.54 9.18
C VAL A 236 15.14 -1.49 9.55
N TYR A 237 16.34 -1.88 9.93
CA TYR A 237 17.38 -0.89 10.24
C TYR A 237 17.83 -0.12 9.00
N LYS A 238 17.94 -0.75 7.83
CA LYS A 238 18.15 -0.04 6.56
C LYS A 238 17.05 0.99 6.28
N LEU A 239 15.79 0.65 6.63
CA LEU A 239 14.68 1.60 6.49
C LEU A 239 14.83 2.77 7.46
N PHE A 240 15.16 2.51 8.73
CA PHE A 240 15.36 3.58 9.72
C PHE A 240 16.49 4.53 9.32
N ASP A 241 17.60 3.99 8.83
CA ASP A 241 18.72 4.78 8.33
C ASP A 241 18.29 5.63 7.11
N PHE A 242 17.54 5.06 6.19
CA PHE A 242 17.03 5.79 5.03
C PHE A 242 16.05 6.90 5.43
N LEU A 243 15.19 6.67 6.42
CA LEU A 243 14.24 7.65 6.94
C LEU A 243 14.93 8.74 7.79
N GLY A 244 16.05 8.41 8.43
CA GLY A 244 16.73 9.25 9.42
C GLY A 244 16.10 9.22 10.81
N TYR A 245 15.14 8.31 11.05
CA TYR A 245 14.51 8.11 12.36
C TYR A 245 13.98 6.69 12.51
N LYS A 246 13.83 6.23 13.78
CA LYS A 246 13.16 4.96 14.09
C LYS A 246 11.66 5.13 14.15
N ILE A 247 10.93 4.15 13.63
CA ILE A 247 9.47 4.08 13.76
C ILE A 247 9.14 3.48 15.14
N GLN A 248 8.88 4.36 16.13
CA GLN A 248 8.68 3.98 17.52
C GLN A 248 7.47 3.05 17.75
N ASP A 249 6.54 3.02 16.80
CA ASP A 249 5.37 2.13 16.81
C ASP A 249 5.76 0.66 16.59
N TRP A 250 6.97 0.40 16.06
CA TRP A 250 7.51 -0.95 15.79
C TRP A 250 8.37 -1.43 16.98
N LYS A 251 7.70 -1.68 18.11
CA LYS A 251 8.33 -1.94 19.41
C LYS A 251 9.34 -3.10 19.40
N GLU A 252 9.13 -4.08 18.53
CA GLU A 252 10.04 -5.23 18.37
C GLU A 252 11.42 -4.83 17.83
N PHE A 253 11.54 -3.63 17.21
CA PHE A 253 12.76 -3.13 16.58
C PHE A 253 13.33 -1.84 17.23
N CYS A 254 12.69 -1.34 18.29
CA CYS A 254 13.08 -0.11 18.98
C CYS A 254 13.73 -0.35 20.33
#